data_275becd4168922dd5fcb533d9467a155
#
_entry.id   275becd4168922dd5fcb533d9467a155
#
_cell.length_a   1.000
_cell.length_b   1.000
_cell.length_c   1.000
_cell.angle_alpha   90.00
_cell.angle_beta   90.00
_cell.angle_gamma   90.00
#
_symmetry.space_group_name_H-M   'P 1'
#
loop_
_entity.id
_entity.type
_entity.pdbx_description
1 polymer ?
#
loop_
_entity_poly.entity_id
_entity_poly.type
_entity_poly.pdbx_seq_one_letter_code
_entity_poly.pdbx_strand_id
1 'polypeptide(L)'
;MPVEQRSYDTNNGSLPYLFSPVSDNANKPAPLVLFLHGARDRGTDLNVLLKWGLPRFVDLSDSLPYVFAAPQIPGEQTWADRADDVLALLDELIASQPVDPARVILAGFSLGSAGIWHIAALQSDRFAGLVAVSGRVPKTLGETELAALKDIPVQIFQGGQDKNLPIEDTEHFVERLRVVGGKVDLTVLPEGDHFIADEVYGNPKLQQWLVSLSRRETSVVA
;
A
#
# COMPACT_ATOMS: atom_id res chain seq x y z
N MET A 1 1.69 -18.23 9.46
CA MET A 1 0.31 -18.48 9.94
C MET A 1 -0.61 -18.36 8.75
N PRO A 2 -1.68 -19.17 8.63
CA PRO A 2 -2.58 -19.05 7.50
C PRO A 2 -3.24 -17.67 7.49
N VAL A 3 -3.36 -17.10 6.31
CA VAL A 3 -4.09 -15.84 6.08
C VAL A 3 -5.58 -16.08 6.31
N GLU A 4 -6.22 -15.23 7.11
CA GLU A 4 -7.65 -15.31 7.40
C GLU A 4 -8.45 -14.52 6.37
N GLN A 5 -9.64 -14.98 6.05
CA GLN A 5 -10.62 -14.24 5.27
C GLN A 5 -11.62 -13.58 6.20
N ARG A 6 -11.74 -12.28 6.13
CA ARG A 6 -12.62 -11.45 6.95
C ARG A 6 -13.48 -10.54 6.11
N SER A 7 -14.44 -9.87 6.72
CA SER A 7 -15.26 -8.84 6.10
C SER A 7 -15.51 -7.69 7.06
N TYR A 8 -15.56 -6.48 6.53
CA TYR A 8 -15.90 -5.27 7.24
C TYR A 8 -17.12 -4.61 6.59
N ASP A 9 -18.15 -4.31 7.38
CA ASP A 9 -19.35 -3.65 6.88
C ASP A 9 -19.14 -2.13 6.80
N THR A 10 -19.33 -1.58 5.63
CA THR A 10 -19.21 -0.15 5.32
C THR A 10 -20.54 0.43 4.89
N ASN A 11 -20.62 1.75 4.77
CA ASN A 11 -21.80 2.43 4.22
C ASN A 11 -22.06 2.06 2.75
N ASN A 12 -21.04 1.59 2.03
CA ASN A 12 -21.13 1.18 0.61
C ASN A 12 -21.26 -0.35 0.46
N GLY A 13 -21.62 -1.06 1.51
CA GLY A 13 -21.73 -2.52 1.56
C GLY A 13 -20.52 -3.19 2.20
N SER A 14 -20.46 -4.49 2.14
CA SER A 14 -19.40 -5.28 2.74
C SER A 14 -18.08 -5.11 1.96
N LEU A 15 -16.97 -4.98 2.69
CA LEU A 15 -15.61 -4.97 2.17
C LEU A 15 -14.88 -6.23 2.65
N PRO A 16 -14.82 -7.29 1.82
CA PRO A 16 -14.06 -8.49 2.18
C PRO A 16 -12.56 -8.20 2.16
N TYR A 17 -11.80 -8.83 3.04
CA TYR A 17 -10.35 -8.65 3.09
C TYR A 17 -9.60 -9.88 3.62
N LEU A 18 -8.38 -10.04 3.16
CA LEU A 18 -7.40 -10.94 3.76
C LEU A 18 -6.79 -10.29 4.99
N PHE A 19 -6.55 -11.08 6.03
CA PHE A 19 -5.95 -10.61 7.26
C PHE A 19 -4.90 -11.59 7.77
N SER A 20 -3.78 -11.06 8.28
CA SER A 20 -2.83 -11.85 9.06
C SER A 20 -2.36 -11.02 10.27
N PRO A 21 -2.44 -11.58 11.48
CA PRO A 21 -1.91 -10.91 12.67
C PRO A 21 -0.38 -10.88 12.65
N VAL A 22 0.22 -10.04 13.49
CA VAL A 22 1.67 -10.12 13.76
C VAL A 22 2.00 -11.42 14.50
N SER A 23 3.11 -12.07 14.10
CA SER A 23 3.46 -13.41 14.61
C SER A 23 4.03 -13.40 16.03
N ASP A 24 4.85 -12.42 16.35
CA ASP A 24 5.54 -12.34 17.64
C ASP A 24 5.06 -11.13 18.45
N ASN A 25 4.80 -11.35 19.74
CA ASN A 25 4.38 -10.30 20.69
C ASN A 25 2.98 -9.69 20.43
N ALA A 26 1.95 -10.50 20.47
CA ALA A 26 0.54 -10.08 20.36
C ALA A 26 0.12 -8.88 21.25
N ASN A 27 0.97 -8.49 22.24
CA ASN A 27 0.73 -7.39 23.17
C ASN A 27 1.56 -6.14 22.91
N LYS A 28 2.40 -6.10 21.86
CA LYS A 28 3.17 -4.90 21.48
C LYS A 28 2.60 -4.32 20.19
N PRO A 29 2.40 -2.99 20.13
CA PRO A 29 1.99 -2.34 18.90
C PRO A 29 2.98 -2.62 17.76
N ALA A 30 2.46 -3.08 16.63
CA ALA A 30 3.23 -3.47 15.44
C ALA A 30 2.88 -2.57 14.25
N PRO A 31 3.73 -2.50 13.21
CA PRO A 31 3.34 -1.87 11.95
C PRO A 31 2.10 -2.54 11.35
N LEU A 32 1.32 -1.78 10.59
CA LEU A 32 0.27 -2.30 9.72
C LEU A 32 0.67 -2.09 8.26
N VAL A 33 0.63 -3.13 7.46
CA VAL A 33 0.73 -3.03 6.00
C VAL A 33 -0.64 -3.28 5.38
N LEU A 34 -1.22 -2.23 4.83
CA LEU A 34 -2.48 -2.27 4.10
C LEU A 34 -2.19 -2.33 2.60
N PHE A 35 -2.63 -3.42 1.94
CA PHE A 35 -2.30 -3.69 0.54
C PHE A 35 -3.51 -3.57 -0.37
N LEU A 36 -3.35 -2.85 -1.48
CA LEU A 36 -4.36 -2.64 -2.52
C LEU A 36 -3.99 -3.44 -3.78
N HIS A 37 -4.88 -4.33 -4.20
CA HIS A 37 -4.66 -5.25 -5.33
C HIS A 37 -4.82 -4.58 -6.70
N GLY A 38 -4.37 -5.28 -7.75
CA GLY A 38 -4.51 -4.90 -9.14
C GLY A 38 -5.91 -5.13 -9.73
N ALA A 39 -6.14 -4.61 -10.94
CA ALA A 39 -7.46 -4.67 -11.59
C ALA A 39 -7.97 -6.10 -11.86
N ARG A 40 -7.06 -7.06 -12.08
CA ARG A 40 -7.42 -8.46 -12.35
C ARG A 40 -7.90 -9.23 -11.12
N ASP A 41 -7.62 -8.70 -9.92
CA ASP A 41 -7.93 -9.34 -8.65
C ASP A 41 -9.24 -8.83 -8.04
N ARG A 42 -9.95 -7.95 -8.76
CA ARG A 42 -11.30 -7.49 -8.40
C ARG A 42 -12.28 -8.66 -8.40
N GLY A 43 -13.25 -8.63 -7.49
CA GLY A 43 -14.28 -9.66 -7.39
C GLY A 43 -14.75 -9.91 -5.98
N THR A 44 -15.13 -11.16 -5.71
CA THR A 44 -15.65 -11.61 -4.41
C THR A 44 -14.94 -12.87 -3.89
N ASP A 45 -13.90 -13.33 -4.57
CA ASP A 45 -13.09 -14.47 -4.16
C ASP A 45 -11.71 -13.99 -3.69
N LEU A 46 -11.53 -13.93 -2.39
CA LEU A 46 -10.28 -13.50 -1.76
C LEU A 46 -9.07 -14.41 -2.11
N ASN A 47 -9.30 -15.67 -2.52
CA ASN A 47 -8.21 -16.58 -2.88
C ASN A 47 -7.44 -16.11 -4.12
N VAL A 48 -8.05 -15.26 -4.97
CA VAL A 48 -7.33 -14.72 -6.14
C VAL A 48 -6.19 -13.81 -5.72
N LEU A 49 -6.29 -13.14 -4.58
CA LEU A 49 -5.25 -12.27 -4.04
C LEU A 49 -3.99 -13.05 -3.63
N LEU A 50 -4.14 -14.31 -3.22
CA LEU A 50 -3.02 -15.16 -2.77
C LEU A 50 -2.13 -15.70 -3.91
N LYS A 51 -2.49 -15.42 -5.16
CA LYS A 51 -1.75 -15.96 -6.31
C LYS A 51 -0.41 -15.28 -6.56
N TRP A 52 -0.24 -14.03 -6.10
CA TRP A 52 0.93 -13.22 -6.38
C TRP A 52 1.11 -12.04 -5.41
N GLY A 53 2.29 -11.39 -5.51
CA GLY A 53 2.62 -10.16 -4.79
C GLY A 53 2.67 -10.31 -3.28
N LEU A 54 2.35 -9.23 -2.58
CA LEU A 54 2.45 -9.19 -1.12
C LEU A 54 1.52 -10.21 -0.42
N PRO A 55 0.26 -10.40 -0.83
CA PRO A 55 -0.60 -11.41 -0.20
C PRO A 55 -0.04 -12.83 -0.29
N ARG A 56 0.55 -13.20 -1.44
CA ARG A 56 1.23 -14.50 -1.61
C ARG A 56 2.45 -14.61 -0.70
N PHE A 57 3.28 -13.57 -0.63
CA PHE A 57 4.43 -13.55 0.28
C PHE A 57 3.99 -13.76 1.73
N VAL A 58 2.93 -13.08 2.15
CA VAL A 58 2.35 -13.20 3.50
C VAL A 58 1.86 -14.62 3.77
N ASP A 59 1.10 -15.21 2.84
CA ASP A 59 0.54 -16.57 2.98
C ASP A 59 1.61 -17.65 3.09
N LEU A 60 2.73 -17.47 2.38
CA LEU A 60 3.88 -18.39 2.41
C LEU A 60 4.86 -18.15 3.56
N SER A 61 4.66 -17.10 4.35
CA SER A 61 5.54 -16.74 5.46
C SER A 61 5.17 -17.49 6.74
N ASP A 62 6.17 -18.07 7.42
CA ASP A 62 5.97 -18.71 8.72
C ASP A 62 5.71 -17.69 9.83
N SER A 63 6.23 -16.47 9.67
CA SER A 63 6.06 -15.37 10.62
C SER A 63 6.05 -14.01 9.93
N LEU A 64 5.30 -13.06 10.48
CA LEU A 64 5.20 -11.69 10.01
C LEU A 64 5.54 -10.70 11.12
N PRO A 65 6.41 -9.71 10.85
CA PRO A 65 6.76 -8.66 11.81
C PRO A 65 5.76 -7.48 11.80
N TYR A 66 4.65 -7.59 11.09
CA TYR A 66 3.60 -6.59 10.96
C TYR A 66 2.21 -7.23 10.89
N VAL A 67 1.18 -6.46 11.21
CA VAL A 67 -0.20 -6.80 10.89
C VAL A 67 -0.41 -6.57 9.40
N PHE A 68 -1.07 -7.50 8.72
CA PHE A 68 -1.36 -7.38 7.28
C PHE A 68 -2.86 -7.35 7.03
N ALA A 69 -3.30 -6.48 6.11
CA ALA A 69 -4.65 -6.49 5.58
C ALA A 69 -4.66 -6.19 4.08
N ALA A 70 -5.48 -6.91 3.32
CA ALA A 70 -5.66 -6.70 1.89
C ALA A 70 -7.15 -6.77 1.53
N PRO A 71 -7.86 -5.65 1.47
CA PRO A 71 -9.23 -5.61 1.04
C PRO A 71 -9.37 -5.96 -0.45
N GLN A 72 -10.54 -6.47 -0.83
CA GLN A 72 -10.90 -6.75 -2.22
C GLN A 72 -12.10 -5.90 -2.63
N ILE A 73 -11.94 -5.16 -3.74
CA ILE A 73 -13.04 -4.39 -4.33
C ILE A 73 -13.74 -5.18 -5.44
N PRO A 74 -15.08 -5.03 -5.57
CA PRO A 74 -15.84 -5.75 -6.59
C PRO A 74 -15.70 -5.12 -7.99
N GLY A 75 -15.91 -5.94 -9.00
CA GLY A 75 -16.25 -5.62 -10.37
C GLY A 75 -15.51 -4.45 -11.01
N GLU A 76 -16.24 -3.44 -11.48
CA GLU A 76 -15.69 -2.31 -12.23
C GLU A 76 -15.20 -1.14 -11.35
N GLN A 77 -15.25 -1.29 -10.02
CA GLN A 77 -14.84 -0.22 -9.09
C GLN A 77 -13.34 0.02 -9.10
N THR A 78 -12.96 1.23 -8.72
CA THR A 78 -11.59 1.64 -8.47
C THR A 78 -11.35 1.87 -6.97
N TRP A 79 -10.09 2.01 -6.57
CA TRP A 79 -9.75 2.33 -5.18
C TRP A 79 -10.16 3.76 -4.78
N ALA A 80 -10.32 4.66 -5.75
CA ALA A 80 -10.88 5.99 -5.49
C ALA A 80 -12.37 5.92 -5.10
N ASP A 81 -13.14 5.02 -5.71
CA ASP A 81 -14.55 4.81 -5.39
C ASP A 81 -14.75 4.20 -3.98
N ARG A 82 -13.72 3.54 -3.46
CA ARG A 82 -13.75 2.84 -2.17
C ARG A 82 -12.78 3.43 -1.14
N ALA A 83 -12.28 4.65 -1.36
CA ALA A 83 -11.29 5.28 -0.49
C ALA A 83 -11.79 5.40 0.96
N ASP A 84 -13.02 5.85 1.16
CA ASP A 84 -13.63 6.00 2.48
C ASP A 84 -13.79 4.64 3.20
N ASP A 85 -14.11 3.59 2.45
CA ASP A 85 -14.24 2.25 3.02
C ASP A 85 -12.89 1.67 3.45
N VAL A 86 -11.83 1.95 2.67
CA VAL A 86 -10.45 1.56 3.03
C VAL A 86 -9.98 2.30 4.27
N LEU A 87 -10.29 3.60 4.39
CA LEU A 87 -9.96 4.41 5.56
C LEU A 87 -10.75 3.96 6.79
N ALA A 88 -12.04 3.61 6.64
CA ALA A 88 -12.85 3.05 7.72
C ALA A 88 -12.33 1.67 8.19
N LEU A 89 -11.91 0.80 7.27
CA LEU A 89 -11.24 -0.46 7.61
C LEU A 89 -9.92 -0.20 8.35
N LEU A 90 -9.15 0.80 7.93
CA LEU A 90 -7.92 1.20 8.63
C LEU A 90 -8.21 1.60 10.09
N ASP A 91 -9.26 2.40 10.32
CA ASP A 91 -9.67 2.81 11.67
C ASP A 91 -10.07 1.61 12.53
N GLU A 92 -10.83 0.68 11.98
CA GLU A 92 -11.21 -0.56 12.66
C GLU A 92 -9.98 -1.41 13.03
N LEU A 93 -9.03 -1.57 12.11
CA LEU A 93 -7.82 -2.35 12.37
C LEU A 93 -6.94 -1.70 13.46
N ILE A 94 -6.83 -0.38 13.47
CA ILE A 94 -6.10 0.34 14.53
C ILE A 94 -6.79 0.17 15.90
N ALA A 95 -8.11 0.17 15.93
CA ALA A 95 -8.88 0.05 17.17
C ALA A 95 -8.91 -1.38 17.72
N SER A 96 -8.95 -2.39 16.84
CA SER A 96 -9.20 -3.80 17.22
C SER A 96 -7.95 -4.69 17.25
N GLN A 97 -6.85 -4.27 16.62
CA GLN A 97 -5.61 -5.05 16.52
C GLN A 97 -4.45 -4.32 17.22
N PRO A 98 -3.38 -5.01 17.60
CA PRO A 98 -2.19 -4.40 18.21
C PRO A 98 -1.36 -3.62 17.18
N VAL A 99 -1.97 -2.62 16.54
CA VAL A 99 -1.35 -1.75 15.54
C VAL A 99 -0.80 -0.48 16.20
N ASP A 100 0.43 -0.11 15.83
CA ASP A 100 0.96 1.22 16.09
C ASP A 100 0.42 2.19 15.03
N PRO A 101 -0.44 3.15 15.38
CA PRO A 101 -1.02 4.07 14.40
C PRO A 101 0.01 5.01 13.76
N ALA A 102 1.20 5.12 14.32
CA ALA A 102 2.31 5.86 13.71
C ALA A 102 3.09 5.04 12.68
N ARG A 103 2.76 3.76 12.48
CA ARG A 103 3.51 2.81 11.63
C ARG A 103 2.61 2.12 10.61
N VAL A 104 1.74 2.89 9.95
CA VAL A 104 0.84 2.41 8.89
C VAL A 104 1.49 2.61 7.54
N ILE A 105 1.64 1.54 6.77
CA ILE A 105 2.17 1.55 5.41
C ILE A 105 1.04 1.22 4.45
N LEU A 106 0.88 2.03 3.39
CA LEU A 106 -0.04 1.75 2.31
C LEU A 106 0.75 1.26 1.09
N ALA A 107 0.47 0.03 0.67
CA ALA A 107 1.14 -0.64 -0.43
C ALA A 107 0.15 -0.99 -1.53
N GLY A 108 0.61 -1.10 -2.78
CA GLY A 108 -0.30 -1.47 -3.87
C GLY A 108 0.43 -1.98 -5.10
N PHE A 109 -0.34 -2.71 -5.94
CA PHE A 109 0.08 -3.19 -7.23
C PHE A 109 -0.86 -2.70 -8.33
N SER A 110 -0.33 -2.19 -9.44
CA SER A 110 -1.10 -1.80 -10.63
C SER A 110 -2.23 -0.80 -10.30
N LEU A 111 -3.51 -1.21 -10.40
CA LEU A 111 -4.66 -0.40 -9.97
C LEU A 111 -4.56 0.01 -8.49
N GLY A 112 -4.04 -0.88 -7.63
CA GLY A 112 -3.80 -0.59 -6.22
C GLY A 112 -2.78 0.53 -6.03
N SER A 113 -1.70 0.51 -6.79
CA SER A 113 -0.71 1.60 -6.76
C SER A 113 -1.30 2.93 -7.23
N ALA A 114 -2.20 2.93 -8.22
CA ALA A 114 -2.92 4.15 -8.58
C ALA A 114 -3.81 4.65 -7.43
N GLY A 115 -4.41 3.72 -6.67
CA GLY A 115 -5.27 4.03 -5.52
C GLY A 115 -4.54 4.63 -4.34
N ILE A 116 -3.29 4.22 -4.07
CA ILE A 116 -2.54 4.72 -2.90
C ILE A 116 -2.33 6.23 -2.96
N TRP A 117 -2.13 6.80 -4.14
CA TRP A 117 -1.94 8.25 -4.31
C TRP A 117 -3.18 9.03 -3.89
N HIS A 118 -4.36 8.55 -4.30
CA HIS A 118 -5.63 9.17 -3.94
C HIS A 118 -5.90 9.07 -2.44
N ILE A 119 -5.80 7.87 -1.87
CA ILE A 119 -6.07 7.62 -0.45
C ILE A 119 -5.07 8.37 0.44
N ALA A 120 -3.78 8.35 0.09
CA ALA A 120 -2.77 9.07 0.85
C ALA A 120 -2.92 10.60 0.77
N ALA A 121 -3.40 11.15 -0.35
CA ALA A 121 -3.66 12.58 -0.46
C ALA A 121 -4.86 13.04 0.39
N LEU A 122 -5.85 12.17 0.61
CA LEU A 122 -7.01 12.47 1.47
C LEU A 122 -6.63 12.57 2.95
N GLN A 123 -5.74 11.69 3.43
CA GLN A 123 -5.33 11.60 4.83
C GLN A 123 -3.84 11.28 4.96
N SER A 124 -2.99 12.19 4.49
CA SER A 124 -1.54 11.99 4.41
C SER A 124 -0.87 11.78 5.77
N ASP A 125 -1.45 12.32 6.81
CA ASP A 125 -0.99 12.19 8.20
C ASP A 125 -1.22 10.79 8.80
N ARG A 126 -1.89 9.88 8.09
CA ARG A 126 -2.12 8.49 8.54
C ARG A 126 -0.96 7.55 8.18
N PHE A 127 -0.16 7.88 7.16
CA PHE A 127 0.77 6.92 6.57
C PHE A 127 2.23 7.22 6.91
N ALA A 128 2.94 6.20 7.38
CA ALA A 128 4.39 6.22 7.63
C ALA A 128 5.20 5.93 6.36
N GLY A 129 4.60 5.34 5.33
CA GLY A 129 5.24 5.05 4.06
C GLY A 129 4.27 4.58 2.99
N LEU A 130 4.67 4.75 1.73
CA LEU A 130 3.93 4.30 0.55
C LEU A 130 4.80 3.38 -0.31
N VAL A 131 4.21 2.30 -0.82
CA VAL A 131 4.87 1.39 -1.78
C VAL A 131 4.00 1.24 -3.02
N ALA A 132 4.47 1.73 -4.16
CA ALA A 132 3.79 1.64 -5.44
C ALA A 132 4.53 0.70 -6.39
N VAL A 133 3.88 -0.39 -6.82
CA VAL A 133 4.46 -1.36 -7.74
C VAL A 133 3.67 -1.38 -9.04
N SER A 134 4.33 -1.12 -10.16
CA SER A 134 3.76 -1.14 -11.53
C SER A 134 2.43 -0.40 -11.63
N GLY A 135 2.33 0.78 -11.04
CA GLY A 135 1.09 1.54 -10.94
C GLY A 135 1.10 2.85 -11.69
N ARG A 136 -0.06 3.25 -12.20
CA ARG A 136 -0.19 4.58 -12.79
C ARG A 136 0.04 5.65 -11.72
N VAL A 137 0.91 6.59 -12.06
CA VAL A 137 1.08 7.81 -11.30
C VAL A 137 0.04 8.86 -11.74
N PRO A 138 -0.48 9.67 -10.82
CA PRO A 138 -1.47 10.66 -11.19
C PRO A 138 -0.83 11.80 -11.99
N LYS A 139 -1.36 12.03 -13.21
CA LYS A 139 -0.92 13.14 -14.07
C LYS A 139 -1.44 14.50 -13.60
N THR A 140 -2.51 14.50 -12.81
CA THR A 140 -3.31 15.69 -12.46
C THR A 140 -3.32 16.04 -10.96
N LEU A 141 -2.47 15.41 -10.14
CA LEU A 141 -2.29 15.88 -8.76
C LEU A 141 -1.77 17.31 -8.79
N GLY A 142 -2.52 18.20 -8.15
CA GLY A 142 -2.11 19.58 -7.97
C GLY A 142 -0.92 19.72 -7.01
N GLU A 143 -0.38 20.92 -6.91
CA GLU A 143 0.74 21.18 -5.99
C GLU A 143 0.36 20.95 -4.53
N THR A 144 -0.89 21.22 -4.15
CA THR A 144 -1.40 21.01 -2.80
C THR A 144 -1.39 19.53 -2.41
N GLU A 145 -1.87 18.65 -3.30
CA GLU A 145 -1.89 17.20 -3.06
C GLU A 145 -0.46 16.63 -3.05
N LEU A 146 0.42 17.10 -3.95
CA LEU A 146 1.84 16.71 -3.93
C LEU A 146 2.53 17.15 -2.64
N ALA A 147 2.25 18.38 -2.18
CA ALA A 147 2.78 18.90 -0.94
C ALA A 147 2.30 18.11 0.30
N ALA A 148 1.07 17.56 0.25
CA ALA A 148 0.56 16.68 1.30
C ALA A 148 1.33 15.36 1.41
N LEU A 149 1.89 14.87 0.29
CA LEU A 149 2.65 13.62 0.23
C LEU A 149 4.15 13.78 0.55
N LYS A 150 4.69 14.99 0.59
CA LYS A 150 6.14 15.27 0.64
C LYS A 150 6.87 14.65 1.84
N ASP A 151 6.19 14.56 2.98
CA ASP A 151 6.81 14.08 4.23
C ASP A 151 6.71 12.55 4.37
N ILE A 152 5.92 11.87 3.53
CA ILE A 152 5.77 10.42 3.53
C ILE A 152 6.89 9.81 2.69
N PRO A 153 7.75 8.92 3.24
CA PRO A 153 8.69 8.14 2.44
C PRO A 153 7.97 7.27 1.40
N VAL A 154 8.41 7.33 0.16
CA VAL A 154 7.79 6.62 -0.97
C VAL A 154 8.81 5.73 -1.66
N GLN A 155 8.45 4.47 -1.89
CA GLN A 155 9.15 3.54 -2.78
C GLN A 155 8.29 3.24 -4.00
N ILE A 156 8.82 3.51 -5.19
CA ILE A 156 8.18 3.17 -6.47
C ILE A 156 9.02 2.12 -7.18
N PHE A 157 8.36 1.06 -7.64
CA PHE A 157 8.99 0.00 -8.43
C PHE A 157 8.28 -0.14 -9.76
N GLN A 158 9.05 -0.16 -10.85
CA GLN A 158 8.52 -0.31 -12.21
C GLN A 158 9.39 -1.23 -13.04
N GLY A 159 8.74 -2.08 -13.86
CA GLY A 159 9.45 -2.89 -14.85
C GLY A 159 9.90 -2.04 -16.04
N GLY A 160 11.16 -2.21 -16.46
CA GLY A 160 11.72 -1.52 -17.63
C GLY A 160 11.11 -1.99 -18.96
N GLN A 161 10.47 -3.17 -18.98
CA GLN A 161 9.77 -3.75 -20.12
C GLN A 161 8.23 -3.64 -20.01
N ASP A 162 7.72 -2.83 -19.05
CA ASP A 162 6.29 -2.64 -18.88
C ASP A 162 5.69 -1.85 -20.05
N LYS A 163 4.96 -2.57 -20.94
CA LYS A 163 4.32 -1.98 -22.12
C LYS A 163 3.02 -1.25 -21.79
N ASN A 164 2.51 -1.37 -20.57
CA ASN A 164 1.26 -0.75 -20.14
C ASN A 164 1.47 0.63 -19.51
N LEU A 165 2.67 0.86 -18.96
CA LEU A 165 3.00 2.06 -18.20
C LEU A 165 4.32 2.66 -18.70
N PRO A 166 4.28 3.77 -19.44
CA PRO A 166 5.48 4.49 -19.86
C PRO A 166 6.30 4.94 -18.64
N ILE A 167 7.59 4.62 -18.64
CA ILE A 167 8.49 4.99 -17.54
C ILE A 167 8.58 6.50 -17.37
N GLU A 168 8.49 7.23 -18.47
CA GLU A 168 8.58 8.69 -18.52
C GLU A 168 7.48 9.36 -17.66
N ASP A 169 6.27 8.79 -17.61
CA ASP A 169 5.19 9.28 -16.75
C ASP A 169 5.59 9.17 -15.28
N THR A 170 6.21 8.04 -14.89
CA THR A 170 6.66 7.79 -13.52
C THR A 170 7.84 8.68 -13.15
N GLU A 171 8.84 8.84 -14.03
CA GLU A 171 9.97 9.72 -13.82
C GLU A 171 9.53 11.18 -13.66
N HIS A 172 8.59 11.64 -14.50
CA HIS A 172 8.03 12.98 -14.37
C HIS A 172 7.30 13.20 -13.05
N PHE A 173 6.54 12.22 -12.60
CA PHE A 173 5.86 12.29 -11.28
C PHE A 173 6.87 12.33 -10.13
N VAL A 174 7.89 11.49 -10.17
CA VAL A 174 8.98 11.46 -9.19
C VAL A 174 9.68 12.83 -9.11
N GLU A 175 9.96 13.43 -10.25
CA GLU A 175 10.58 14.76 -10.30
C GLU A 175 9.67 15.83 -9.67
N ARG A 176 8.38 15.84 -10.02
CA ARG A 176 7.41 16.76 -9.41
C ARG A 176 7.34 16.60 -7.89
N LEU A 177 7.35 15.35 -7.40
CA LEU A 177 7.31 15.09 -5.96
C LEU A 177 8.61 15.55 -5.27
N ARG A 178 9.77 15.36 -5.91
CA ARG A 178 11.05 15.87 -5.41
C ARG A 178 11.11 17.40 -5.36
N VAL A 179 10.55 18.08 -6.36
CA VAL A 179 10.48 19.55 -6.41
C VAL A 179 9.76 20.14 -5.20
N VAL A 180 8.70 19.47 -4.70
CA VAL A 180 8.01 19.91 -3.47
C VAL A 180 8.68 19.40 -2.19
N GLY A 181 9.86 18.78 -2.28
CA GLY A 181 10.62 18.25 -1.15
C GLY A 181 10.26 16.81 -0.74
N GLY A 182 9.58 16.07 -1.60
CA GLY A 182 9.15 14.69 -1.35
C GLY A 182 10.32 13.70 -1.28
N LYS A 183 10.17 12.70 -0.42
CA LYS A 183 11.15 11.63 -0.18
C LYS A 183 10.74 10.41 -1.01
N VAL A 184 11.19 10.35 -2.27
CA VAL A 184 10.79 9.30 -3.20
C VAL A 184 12.00 8.64 -3.84
N ASP A 185 12.01 7.30 -3.80
CA ASP A 185 12.94 6.46 -4.51
C ASP A 185 12.20 5.69 -5.61
N LEU A 186 12.75 5.74 -6.83
CA LEU A 186 12.31 4.97 -7.97
C LEU A 186 13.33 3.87 -8.26
N THR A 187 12.87 2.63 -8.26
CA THR A 187 13.64 1.46 -8.67
C THR A 187 13.05 0.90 -9.97
N VAL A 188 13.83 0.90 -11.03
CA VAL A 188 13.47 0.27 -12.30
C VAL A 188 14.11 -1.11 -12.36
N LEU A 189 13.31 -2.15 -12.63
CA LEU A 189 13.80 -3.50 -12.91
C LEU A 189 13.97 -3.63 -14.43
N PRO A 190 15.20 -3.61 -14.97
CA PRO A 190 15.41 -3.42 -16.42
C PRO A 190 14.75 -4.50 -17.29
N GLU A 191 14.74 -5.74 -16.82
CA GLU A 191 14.15 -6.89 -17.53
C GLU A 191 12.73 -7.21 -17.07
N GLY A 192 12.20 -6.49 -16.06
CA GLY A 192 10.87 -6.69 -15.51
C GLY A 192 9.78 -6.17 -16.45
N ASP A 193 8.70 -6.91 -16.56
CA ASP A 193 7.47 -6.46 -17.21
C ASP A 193 6.51 -5.81 -16.19
N HIS A 194 5.20 -5.84 -16.46
CA HIS A 194 4.17 -5.33 -15.54
C HIS A 194 4.07 -6.14 -14.24
N PHE A 195 4.45 -7.44 -14.25
CA PHE A 195 4.18 -8.40 -13.18
C PHE A 195 5.39 -8.63 -12.25
N ILE A 196 6.05 -7.57 -11.84
CA ILE A 196 7.22 -7.62 -10.92
C ILE A 196 6.87 -7.75 -9.43
N ALA A 197 5.57 -7.84 -9.08
CA ALA A 197 5.12 -7.76 -7.69
C ALA A 197 5.72 -8.87 -6.80
N ASP A 198 5.87 -10.12 -7.30
CA ASP A 198 6.47 -11.21 -6.53
C ASP A 198 7.94 -10.91 -6.20
N GLU A 199 8.71 -10.42 -7.16
CA GLU A 199 10.11 -10.06 -6.97
C GLU A 199 10.26 -8.90 -5.99
N VAL A 200 9.44 -7.87 -6.14
CA VAL A 200 9.50 -6.67 -5.30
C VAL A 200 9.10 -6.99 -3.86
N TYR A 201 7.95 -7.63 -3.65
CA TYR A 201 7.46 -7.91 -2.29
C TYR A 201 8.20 -9.07 -1.60
N GLY A 202 8.83 -9.97 -2.37
CA GLY A 202 9.75 -10.99 -1.85
C GLY A 202 11.13 -10.46 -1.47
N ASN A 203 11.45 -9.19 -1.78
CA ASN A 203 12.77 -8.63 -1.51
C ASN A 203 12.97 -8.32 -0.01
N PRO A 204 13.97 -8.95 0.66
CA PRO A 204 14.21 -8.74 2.09
C PRO A 204 14.50 -7.27 2.47
N LYS A 205 15.09 -6.48 1.57
CA LYS A 205 15.35 -5.06 1.82
C LYS A 205 14.06 -4.27 1.92
N LEU A 206 13.07 -4.56 1.05
CA LEU A 206 11.76 -3.94 1.14
C LEU A 206 11.06 -4.36 2.44
N GLN A 207 11.11 -5.65 2.79
CA GLN A 207 10.51 -6.14 4.04
C GLN A 207 11.11 -5.47 5.28
N GLN A 208 12.44 -5.28 5.32
CA GLN A 208 13.10 -4.52 6.38
C GLN A 208 12.69 -3.04 6.39
N TRP A 209 12.56 -2.43 5.22
CA TRP A 209 12.11 -1.04 5.10
C TRP A 209 10.70 -0.85 5.64
N LEU A 210 9.75 -1.74 5.30
CA LEU A 210 8.37 -1.68 5.80
C LEU A 210 8.31 -1.63 7.34
N VAL A 211 9.13 -2.43 8.03
CA VAL A 211 9.13 -2.49 9.50
C VAL A 211 9.94 -1.40 10.17
N SER A 212 10.79 -0.69 9.42
CA SER A 212 11.62 0.40 9.96
C SER A 212 10.89 1.74 10.03
N LEU A 213 9.76 1.86 9.33
CA LEU A 213 9.06 3.13 9.19
C LEU A 213 8.26 3.50 10.44
N SER A 214 8.31 4.79 10.76
CA SER A 214 7.42 5.43 11.72
C SER A 214 7.24 6.89 11.32
N ARG A 215 6.03 7.42 11.47
CA ARG A 215 5.81 8.86 11.37
C ARG A 215 6.60 9.53 12.49
N ARG A 216 7.33 10.57 12.16
CA ARG A 216 7.90 11.43 13.20
C ARG A 216 6.73 12.09 13.91
N GLU A 217 6.66 11.95 15.22
CA GLU A 217 5.84 12.85 16.01
C GLU A 217 6.27 14.26 15.62
N THR A 218 5.35 15.04 15.07
CA THR A 218 5.55 16.46 14.87
C THR A 218 5.70 17.00 16.29
N SER A 219 6.93 17.27 16.71
CA SER A 219 7.18 17.94 17.98
C SER A 219 6.42 19.25 17.90
N VAL A 220 5.31 19.33 18.60
CA VAL A 220 4.64 20.58 18.89
C VAL A 220 5.61 21.32 19.80
N VAL A 221 6.43 22.17 19.17
CA VAL A 221 7.20 23.17 19.92
C VAL A 221 6.14 24.11 20.48
N ALA A 222 5.92 23.99 21.79
CA ALA A 222 5.08 24.88 22.56
C ALA A 222 5.73 26.28 22.66
#